data_d4f0eabc689f072edf4e579f0d09e635
#
_entry.id   d4f0eabc689f072edf4e579f0d09e635
#
_cell.length_a   1.000
_cell.length_b   1.000
_cell.length_c   1.000
_cell.angle_alpha   90.00
_cell.angle_beta   90.00
_cell.angle_gamma   90.00
#
_symmetry.space_group_name_H-M   'P 1'
#
loop_
_entity.id
_entity.type
_entity.pdbx_description
1 polymer ?
#
loop_
_entity_poly.entity_id
_entity_poly.type
_entity_poly.pdbx_seq_one_letter_code
_entity_poly.pdbx_strand_id
1 'polypeptide(L)'
;MRRSLQLAAAIALAAMVLGQTAGCARSNRYDGLKALPLEEVKSVVARHGGDHTPRVGIAFGGGGVRGFVHLGVLRAFEEAGIRADVVAGTSVGALAATLYASGLSASEIESLAKSASRYELLDLVVSREGVINGQAYASWIRTVTGHRSMRELPVPLGITVTDLSAGKALLVVDGDPGEAVQTSATVPGVVIPVHSNERTYVDGGVLTTVPVRFV
;
A
#
# COMPACT_ATOMS: atom_id res chain seq x y z
N MET A 1 -53.95 17.93 5.33
CA MET A 1 -53.30 18.06 4.01
C MET A 1 -51.84 18.53 4.03
N ARG A 2 -51.46 19.65 4.67
CA ARG A 2 -50.05 20.13 4.65
C ARG A 2 -49.02 19.16 5.30
N ARG A 3 -49.38 18.50 6.43
CA ARG A 3 -48.47 17.55 7.11
C ARG A 3 -48.20 16.26 6.33
N SER A 4 -49.20 15.76 5.59
CA SER A 4 -49.03 14.58 4.74
C SER A 4 -48.17 14.85 3.51
N LEU A 5 -48.24 16.07 2.94
CA LEU A 5 -47.34 16.47 1.85
C LEU A 5 -45.87 16.61 2.30
N GLN A 6 -45.65 17.15 3.50
CA GLN A 6 -44.31 17.29 4.07
C GLN A 6 -43.66 15.95 4.39
N LEU A 7 -44.43 14.99 4.90
CA LEU A 7 -43.96 13.66 5.16
C LEU A 7 -43.62 12.89 3.87
N ALA A 8 -44.45 13.02 2.83
CA ALA A 8 -44.20 12.42 1.52
C ALA A 8 -42.98 13.05 0.85
N ALA A 9 -42.76 14.37 0.96
CA ALA A 9 -41.56 15.01 0.45
C ALA A 9 -40.30 14.60 1.20
N ALA A 10 -40.37 14.44 2.53
CA ALA A 10 -39.24 13.97 3.34
C ALA A 10 -38.86 12.50 3.01
N ILE A 11 -39.85 11.62 2.81
CA ILE A 11 -39.66 10.24 2.39
C ILE A 11 -39.07 10.17 0.98
N ALA A 12 -39.56 10.99 0.05
CA ALA A 12 -39.02 11.07 -1.30
C ALA A 12 -37.57 11.60 -1.33
N LEU A 13 -37.24 12.59 -0.48
CA LEU A 13 -35.90 13.11 -0.34
C LEU A 13 -34.95 12.08 0.29
N ALA A 14 -35.40 11.36 1.31
CA ALA A 14 -34.65 10.27 1.93
C ALA A 14 -34.44 9.10 0.94
N ALA A 15 -35.44 8.76 0.14
CA ALA A 15 -35.33 7.75 -0.91
C ALA A 15 -34.41 8.19 -2.05
N MET A 16 -34.39 9.49 -2.42
CA MET A 16 -33.43 10.03 -3.38
C MET A 16 -32.00 10.01 -2.86
N VAL A 17 -31.77 10.34 -1.59
CA VAL A 17 -30.44 10.26 -0.96
C VAL A 17 -29.98 8.81 -0.83
N LEU A 18 -30.88 7.89 -0.45
CA LEU A 18 -30.59 6.44 -0.38
C LEU A 18 -30.41 5.82 -1.77
N GLY A 19 -31.11 6.31 -2.79
CA GLY A 19 -30.97 5.84 -4.18
C GLY A 19 -29.66 6.28 -4.85
N GLN A 20 -29.09 7.41 -4.42
CA GLN A 20 -27.79 7.89 -4.92
C GLN A 20 -26.61 7.22 -4.20
N THR A 21 -26.82 6.62 -3.02
CA THR A 21 -25.79 5.82 -2.32
C THR A 21 -25.71 4.37 -2.83
N ALA A 22 -26.62 3.93 -3.70
CA ALA A 22 -26.48 2.71 -4.49
C ALA A 22 -25.53 2.87 -5.69
N GLY A 23 -24.85 4.02 -5.82
CA GLY A 23 -23.67 4.17 -6.67
C GLY A 23 -22.60 3.20 -6.15
N CYS A 24 -22.28 2.20 -6.97
CA CYS A 24 -21.29 1.16 -6.81
C CYS A 24 -20.22 1.57 -5.80
N ALA A 25 -20.19 0.94 -4.62
CA ALA A 25 -19.00 0.91 -3.81
C ALA A 25 -17.88 0.50 -4.76
N ARG A 26 -17.02 1.43 -5.17
CA ARG A 26 -15.89 1.14 -6.04
C ARG A 26 -15.02 0.19 -5.26
N SER A 27 -15.18 -1.11 -5.51
CA SER A 27 -14.27 -2.11 -5.00
C SER A 27 -12.88 -1.73 -5.53
N ASN A 28 -11.89 -1.70 -4.66
CA ASN A 28 -10.50 -1.55 -5.08
C ASN A 28 -10.13 -2.80 -5.89
N ARG A 29 -10.13 -2.67 -7.21
CA ARG A 29 -9.78 -3.77 -8.10
C ARG A 29 -8.52 -3.40 -8.86
N TYR A 30 -7.50 -4.25 -8.70
CA TYR A 30 -6.22 -4.13 -9.38
C TYR A 30 -5.95 -5.38 -10.21
N ASP A 31 -6.35 -5.36 -11.47
CA ASP A 31 -6.23 -6.53 -12.36
C ASP A 31 -4.77 -6.91 -12.66
N GLY A 32 -3.83 -5.97 -12.45
CA GLY A 32 -2.39 -6.16 -12.64
C GLY A 32 -1.63 -6.63 -11.40
N LEU A 33 -2.25 -6.66 -10.21
CA LEU A 33 -1.56 -7.03 -8.97
C LEU A 33 -1.17 -8.51 -8.97
N LYS A 34 0.15 -8.78 -8.96
CA LYS A 34 0.72 -10.14 -8.88
C LYS A 34 1.44 -10.32 -7.56
N ALA A 35 0.80 -11.00 -6.63
CA ALA A 35 1.40 -11.36 -5.35
C ALA A 35 1.82 -12.84 -5.39
N LEU A 36 3.08 -13.12 -5.05
CA LEU A 36 3.72 -14.41 -5.17
C LEU A 36 4.08 -15.00 -3.80
N PRO A 37 3.99 -16.31 -3.59
CA PRO A 37 4.56 -16.96 -2.43
C PRO A 37 6.10 -16.86 -2.45
N LEU A 38 6.75 -16.93 -1.29
CA LEU A 38 8.20 -16.73 -1.14
C LEU A 38 9.02 -17.64 -2.07
N GLU A 39 8.59 -18.88 -2.24
CA GLU A 39 9.28 -19.88 -3.07
C GLU A 39 9.36 -19.46 -4.54
N GLU A 40 8.31 -18.81 -5.04
CA GLU A 40 8.26 -18.30 -6.41
C GLU A 40 9.06 -17.00 -6.56
N VAL A 41 9.09 -16.15 -5.52
CA VAL A 41 9.84 -14.89 -5.52
C VAL A 41 11.33 -15.13 -5.72
N LYS A 42 11.91 -16.11 -5.04
CA LYS A 42 13.33 -16.47 -5.19
C LYS A 42 13.71 -16.71 -6.65
N SER A 43 12.85 -17.32 -7.43
CA SER A 43 13.07 -17.56 -8.86
C SER A 43 12.96 -16.31 -9.72
N VAL A 44 12.18 -15.32 -9.29
CA VAL A 44 12.01 -14.04 -10.00
C VAL A 44 13.17 -13.10 -9.70
N VAL A 45 13.56 -12.96 -8.44
CA VAL A 45 14.69 -12.11 -8.02
C VAL A 45 16.00 -12.62 -8.59
N ALA A 46 16.24 -13.93 -8.59
CA ALA A 46 17.43 -14.54 -9.18
C ALA A 46 17.60 -14.24 -10.68
N ARG A 47 16.50 -13.94 -11.39
CA ARG A 47 16.52 -13.55 -12.81
C ARG A 47 16.78 -12.07 -13.06
N HIS A 48 16.65 -11.22 -12.03
CA HIS A 48 16.81 -9.76 -12.12
C HIS A 48 18.09 -9.27 -11.44
N GLY A 49 18.64 -10.05 -10.51
CA GLY A 49 19.95 -9.80 -9.94
C GLY A 49 21.01 -10.13 -11.00
N GLY A 50 21.80 -9.12 -11.39
CA GLY A 50 23.06 -9.39 -12.10
C GLY A 50 23.93 -10.34 -11.25
N ASP A 51 25.18 -10.58 -11.67
CA ASP A 51 26.17 -11.48 -11.05
C ASP A 51 26.56 -11.11 -9.58
N HIS A 52 25.65 -10.44 -8.86
CA HIS A 52 25.88 -9.82 -7.56
C HIS A 52 24.93 -10.41 -6.49
N THR A 53 25.50 -11.08 -5.51
CA THR A 53 24.75 -11.55 -4.33
C THR A 53 24.48 -10.37 -3.40
N PRO A 54 23.22 -10.05 -3.05
CA PRO A 54 22.92 -9.02 -2.08
C PRO A 54 23.62 -9.26 -0.75
N ARG A 55 24.23 -8.22 -0.18
CA ARG A 55 24.94 -8.28 1.11
C ARG A 55 24.15 -7.64 2.23
N VAL A 56 23.33 -6.63 1.90
CA VAL A 56 22.52 -5.91 2.85
C VAL A 56 21.07 -5.89 2.40
N GLY A 57 20.20 -6.54 3.15
CA GLY A 57 18.76 -6.48 2.98
C GLY A 57 18.12 -5.70 4.12
N ILE A 58 17.16 -4.80 3.83
CA ILE A 58 16.42 -4.08 4.86
C ILE A 58 14.96 -4.46 4.82
N ALA A 59 14.44 -4.95 5.97
CA ALA A 59 13.02 -5.24 6.17
C ALA A 59 12.35 -4.11 6.97
N PHE A 60 11.51 -3.31 6.29
CA PHE A 60 10.74 -2.23 6.91
C PHE A 60 9.43 -2.76 7.48
N GLY A 61 9.31 -2.76 8.81
CA GLY A 61 8.12 -3.25 9.50
C GLY A 61 6.91 -2.34 9.40
N GLY A 62 5.71 -2.92 9.48
CA GLY A 62 4.45 -2.20 9.63
C GLY A 62 4.31 -1.57 11.02
N GLY A 63 3.34 -0.66 11.18
CA GLY A 63 3.08 -0.07 12.49
C GLY A 63 2.38 1.29 12.47
N GLY A 64 1.75 1.68 11.37
CA GLY A 64 1.02 2.94 11.25
C GLY A 64 1.92 4.15 11.56
N VAL A 65 1.52 5.00 12.48
CA VAL A 65 2.27 6.22 12.85
C VAL A 65 3.68 5.96 13.37
N ARG A 66 3.99 4.75 13.84
CA ARG A 66 5.34 4.35 14.25
C ARG A 66 6.32 4.29 13.08
N GLY A 67 5.85 4.35 11.84
CA GLY A 67 6.69 4.39 10.64
C GLY A 67 7.70 5.53 10.60
N PHE A 68 7.50 6.62 11.35
CA PHE A 68 8.50 7.68 11.49
C PHE A 68 9.85 7.20 12.03
N VAL A 69 9.90 6.07 12.75
CA VAL A 69 11.16 5.44 13.19
C VAL A 69 12.04 5.05 12.00
N HIS A 70 11.45 4.67 10.86
CA HIS A 70 12.20 4.32 9.66
C HIS A 70 13.06 5.49 9.15
N LEU A 71 12.59 6.74 9.28
CA LEU A 71 13.36 7.92 8.89
C LEU A 71 14.66 8.04 9.69
N GLY A 72 14.59 7.84 11.01
CA GLY A 72 15.76 7.87 11.87
C GLY A 72 16.79 6.78 11.51
N VAL A 73 16.31 5.57 11.21
CA VAL A 73 17.16 4.45 10.78
C VAL A 73 17.80 4.73 9.43
N LEU A 74 17.03 5.21 8.44
CA LEU A 74 17.55 5.56 7.12
C LEU A 74 18.63 6.65 7.20
N ARG A 75 18.42 7.67 8.03
CA ARG A 75 19.43 8.72 8.26
C ARG A 75 20.71 8.14 8.86
N ALA A 76 20.60 7.30 9.89
CA ALA A 76 21.75 6.65 10.49
C ALA A 76 22.51 5.75 9.48
N PHE A 77 21.81 5.08 8.58
CA PHE A 77 22.44 4.27 7.53
C PHE A 77 23.16 5.15 6.51
N GLU A 78 22.56 6.27 6.07
CA GLU A 78 23.22 7.23 5.19
C GLU A 78 24.50 7.80 5.82
N GLU A 79 24.43 8.22 7.08
CA GLU A 79 25.59 8.75 7.85
C GLU A 79 26.71 7.69 8.00
N ALA A 80 26.33 6.41 8.13
CA ALA A 80 27.28 5.30 8.21
C ALA A 80 27.76 4.79 6.83
N GLY A 81 27.26 5.36 5.73
CA GLY A 81 27.57 4.91 4.37
C GLY A 81 26.99 3.52 4.02
N ILE A 82 25.97 3.06 4.78
CA ILE A 82 25.33 1.77 4.56
C ILE A 82 24.22 1.94 3.52
N ARG A 83 24.26 1.10 2.48
CA ARG A 83 23.20 1.02 1.45
C ARG A 83 22.65 -0.38 1.37
N ALA A 84 21.32 -0.48 1.17
CA ALA A 84 20.67 -1.76 0.95
C ALA A 84 20.79 -2.18 -0.52
N ASP A 85 21.05 -3.46 -0.74
CA ASP A 85 21.03 -4.10 -2.05
C ASP A 85 19.61 -4.58 -2.40
N VAL A 86 18.75 -4.79 -1.40
CA VAL A 86 17.34 -5.20 -1.55
C VAL A 86 16.54 -4.71 -0.35
N VAL A 87 15.30 -4.35 -0.58
CA VAL A 87 14.39 -3.92 0.50
C VAL A 87 13.04 -4.62 0.41
N ALA A 88 12.44 -4.88 1.57
CA ALA A 88 11.04 -5.29 1.65
C ALA A 88 10.30 -4.50 2.71
N GLY A 89 9.00 -4.31 2.52
CA GLY A 89 8.18 -3.52 3.43
C GLY A 89 6.78 -4.06 3.64
N THR A 90 6.22 -3.73 4.80
CA THR A 90 4.85 -4.05 5.20
C THR A 90 4.13 -2.78 5.64
N SER A 91 2.93 -2.49 5.10
CA SER A 91 2.08 -1.36 5.51
C SER A 91 2.85 -0.03 5.42
N VAL A 92 2.96 0.76 6.49
CA VAL A 92 3.81 1.97 6.50
C VAL A 92 5.28 1.68 6.15
N GLY A 93 5.76 0.47 6.46
CA GLY A 93 7.09 0.02 6.04
C GLY A 93 7.18 -0.23 4.54
N ALA A 94 6.07 -0.61 3.87
CA ALA A 94 6.02 -0.69 2.42
C ALA A 94 6.20 0.68 1.77
N LEU A 95 5.60 1.73 2.35
CA LEU A 95 5.85 3.11 1.94
C LEU A 95 7.33 3.49 2.10
N ALA A 96 7.90 3.27 3.29
CA ALA A 96 9.31 3.60 3.56
C ALA A 96 10.27 2.86 2.61
N ALA A 97 10.04 1.55 2.39
CA ALA A 97 10.81 0.74 1.46
C ALA A 97 10.69 1.27 0.01
N THR A 98 9.49 1.66 -0.43
CA THR A 98 9.24 2.18 -1.77
C THR A 98 9.95 3.51 -2.00
N LEU A 99 9.86 4.43 -1.05
CA LEU A 99 10.54 5.73 -1.15
C LEU A 99 12.06 5.56 -1.18
N TYR A 100 12.59 4.69 -0.31
CA TYR A 100 14.02 4.34 -0.34
C TYR A 100 14.41 3.68 -1.67
N ALA A 101 13.64 2.70 -2.14
CA ALA A 101 13.89 2.00 -3.40
C ALA A 101 13.86 2.92 -4.61
N SER A 102 13.11 4.03 -4.53
CA SER A 102 13.06 5.08 -5.55
C SER A 102 14.33 5.94 -5.63
N GLY A 103 15.26 5.75 -4.70
CA GLY A 103 16.53 6.47 -4.63
C GLY A 103 16.46 7.77 -3.83
N LEU A 104 15.38 8.00 -3.07
CA LEU A 104 15.24 9.20 -2.24
C LEU A 104 16.11 9.09 -0.98
N SER A 105 16.76 10.20 -0.62
CA SER A 105 17.49 10.36 0.64
C SER A 105 16.54 10.42 1.84
N ALA A 106 17.04 10.17 3.03
CA ALA A 106 16.26 10.29 4.27
C ALA A 106 15.68 11.71 4.44
N SER A 107 16.40 12.76 4.02
CA SER A 107 15.93 14.14 4.07
C SER A 107 14.81 14.44 3.09
N GLU A 108 14.84 13.86 1.89
CA GLU A 108 13.76 13.97 0.90
C GLU A 108 12.50 13.22 1.37
N ILE A 109 12.66 12.02 1.92
CA ILE A 109 11.57 11.24 2.51
C ILE A 109 10.93 12.02 3.68
N GLU A 110 11.74 12.62 4.55
CA GLU A 110 11.24 13.47 5.65
C GLU A 110 10.45 14.66 5.13
N SER A 111 10.95 15.34 4.10
CA SER A 111 10.26 16.47 3.46
C SER A 111 8.93 16.07 2.86
N LEU A 112 8.86 14.93 2.18
CA LEU A 112 7.62 14.36 1.66
C LEU A 112 6.64 14.04 2.80
N ALA A 113 7.12 13.42 3.88
CA ALA A 113 6.27 13.09 5.04
C ALA A 113 5.69 14.33 5.74
N LYS A 114 6.45 15.44 5.76
CA LYS A 114 5.98 16.72 6.32
C LYS A 114 5.01 17.45 5.41
N SER A 115 5.19 17.37 4.10
CA SER A 115 4.36 18.06 3.11
C SER A 115 3.07 17.30 2.78
N ALA A 116 3.03 15.98 2.99
CA ALA A 116 1.86 15.16 2.69
C ALA A 116 0.66 15.55 3.58
N SER A 117 -0.38 16.08 2.96
CA SER A 117 -1.63 16.40 3.65
C SER A 117 -2.41 15.12 3.94
N ARG A 118 -2.74 14.88 5.21
CA ARG A 118 -3.60 13.75 5.60
C ARG A 118 -4.95 13.75 4.87
N TYR A 119 -5.51 14.91 4.63
CA TYR A 119 -6.80 15.06 3.98
C TYR A 119 -6.75 14.73 2.48
N GLU A 120 -5.61 14.92 1.84
CA GLU A 120 -5.40 14.58 0.42
C GLU A 120 -5.13 13.10 0.22
N LEU A 121 -4.62 12.39 1.24
CA LEU A 121 -4.31 10.96 1.18
C LEU A 121 -5.47 10.07 1.63
N LEU A 122 -6.51 10.63 2.28
CA LEU A 122 -7.64 9.89 2.83
C LEU A 122 -8.89 10.15 2.00
N ASP A 123 -9.16 9.30 1.04
CA ASP A 123 -10.41 9.28 0.27
C ASP A 123 -11.50 8.53 1.04
N LEU A 124 -12.26 9.30 1.85
CA LEU A 124 -13.34 8.78 2.68
C LEU A 124 -14.52 8.32 1.83
N VAL A 125 -15.07 7.17 2.17
CA VAL A 125 -16.22 6.55 1.49
C VAL A 125 -17.19 5.94 2.50
N VAL A 126 -18.42 5.73 2.08
CA VAL A 126 -19.41 4.97 2.85
C VAL A 126 -19.50 3.56 2.27
N SER A 127 -18.97 2.58 3.00
CA SER A 127 -18.95 1.18 2.59
C SER A 127 -19.15 0.26 3.81
N ARG A 128 -19.52 -1.00 3.56
CA ARG A 128 -19.57 -2.04 4.60
C ARG A 128 -18.21 -2.67 4.89
N GLU A 129 -17.24 -2.48 4.02
CA GLU A 129 -15.93 -3.11 4.06
C GLU A 129 -14.84 -2.21 4.64
N GLY A 130 -15.07 -0.89 4.65
CA GLY A 130 -14.14 0.11 5.16
C GLY A 130 -14.65 1.53 4.96
N VAL A 131 -13.96 2.50 5.54
CA VAL A 131 -14.30 3.92 5.46
C VAL A 131 -13.32 4.74 4.61
N ILE A 132 -12.23 4.13 4.16
CA ILE A 132 -11.21 4.71 3.28
C ILE A 132 -11.10 3.85 2.03
N ASN A 133 -11.10 4.48 0.85
CA ASN A 133 -10.91 3.77 -0.41
C ASN A 133 -9.43 3.44 -0.68
N GLY A 134 -8.51 4.38 -0.44
CA GLY A 134 -7.06 4.22 -0.60
C GLY A 134 -6.51 4.59 -1.98
N GLN A 135 -7.35 4.99 -2.93
CA GLN A 135 -6.93 5.37 -4.28
C GLN A 135 -6.11 6.67 -4.31
N ALA A 136 -6.45 7.63 -3.43
CA ALA A 136 -5.70 8.87 -3.29
C ALA A 136 -4.26 8.57 -2.83
N TYR A 137 -4.11 7.65 -1.88
CA TYR A 137 -2.81 7.19 -1.39
C TYR A 137 -1.98 6.52 -2.49
N ALA A 138 -2.58 5.59 -3.26
CA ALA A 138 -1.93 4.95 -4.39
C ALA A 138 -1.47 5.97 -5.44
N SER A 139 -2.33 6.96 -5.76
CA SER A 139 -2.01 8.02 -6.73
C SER A 139 -0.86 8.91 -6.28
N TRP A 140 -0.81 9.27 -5.00
CA TRP A 140 0.30 10.02 -4.43
C TRP A 140 1.62 9.25 -4.55
N ILE A 141 1.62 7.94 -4.24
CA ILE A 141 2.81 7.08 -4.36
C ILE A 141 3.30 7.02 -5.81
N ARG A 142 2.39 6.87 -6.79
CA ARG A 142 2.75 6.93 -8.22
C ARG A 142 3.47 8.24 -8.57
N THR A 143 2.96 9.36 -8.09
CA THR A 143 3.57 10.66 -8.33
C THR A 143 4.98 10.75 -7.74
N VAL A 144 5.18 10.37 -6.49
CA VAL A 144 6.51 10.46 -5.83
C VAL A 144 7.52 9.45 -6.37
N THR A 145 7.07 8.33 -6.93
CA THR A 145 7.93 7.35 -7.61
C THR A 145 8.18 7.68 -9.09
N GLY A 146 7.63 8.79 -9.58
CA GLY A 146 7.77 9.23 -10.98
C GLY A 146 7.05 8.30 -11.97
N HIS A 147 5.95 7.67 -11.56
CA HIS A 147 5.15 6.71 -12.35
C HIS A 147 5.95 5.51 -12.86
N ARG A 148 7.06 5.15 -12.20
CA ARG A 148 7.87 3.98 -12.51
C ARG A 148 7.23 2.71 -11.95
N SER A 149 7.40 1.60 -12.65
CA SER A 149 7.08 0.28 -12.10
C SER A 149 8.09 -0.12 -11.02
N MET A 150 7.73 -1.09 -10.17
CA MET A 150 8.64 -1.59 -9.13
C MET A 150 9.96 -2.11 -9.69
N ARG A 151 9.96 -2.66 -10.92
CA ARG A 151 11.18 -3.16 -11.61
C ARG A 151 12.11 -2.07 -12.09
N GLU A 152 11.61 -0.86 -12.28
CA GLU A 152 12.38 0.29 -12.75
C GLU A 152 13.00 1.09 -11.61
N LEU A 153 12.70 0.71 -10.35
CA LEU A 153 13.29 1.36 -9.18
C LEU A 153 14.77 0.98 -9.03
N PRO A 154 15.61 1.92 -8.58
CA PRO A 154 17.06 1.69 -8.39
C PRO A 154 17.42 0.54 -7.46
N VAL A 155 16.58 0.27 -6.44
CA VAL A 155 16.79 -0.83 -5.51
C VAL A 155 15.65 -1.83 -5.63
N PRO A 156 15.93 -3.15 -5.74
CA PRO A 156 14.91 -4.19 -5.75
C PRO A 156 13.98 -4.09 -4.54
N LEU A 157 12.67 -4.10 -4.81
CA LEU A 157 11.62 -3.86 -3.83
C LEU A 157 10.65 -5.03 -3.74
N GLY A 158 10.36 -5.47 -2.52
CA GLY A 158 9.28 -6.41 -2.21
C GLY A 158 8.25 -5.79 -1.26
N ILE A 159 6.97 -5.97 -1.54
CA ILE A 159 5.88 -5.46 -0.70
C ILE A 159 5.00 -6.62 -0.25
N THR A 160 4.86 -6.79 1.08
CA THR A 160 4.05 -7.87 1.64
C THR A 160 2.56 -7.52 1.62
N VAL A 161 1.76 -8.50 1.27
CA VAL A 161 0.30 -8.45 1.34
C VAL A 161 -0.23 -9.73 1.96
N THR A 162 -1.44 -9.68 2.53
CA THR A 162 -2.13 -10.87 3.02
C THR A 162 -3.25 -11.26 2.06
N ASP A 163 -3.20 -12.45 1.50
CA ASP A 163 -4.31 -13.07 0.78
C ASP A 163 -5.29 -13.67 1.79
N LEU A 164 -6.44 -13.02 1.98
CA LEU A 164 -7.49 -13.50 2.88
C LEU A 164 -8.14 -14.78 2.38
N SER A 165 -8.24 -14.95 1.06
CA SER A 165 -8.87 -16.11 0.45
C SER A 165 -8.09 -17.39 0.71
N ALA A 166 -6.76 -17.29 0.73
CA ALA A 166 -5.84 -18.41 0.94
C ALA A 166 -5.26 -18.47 2.37
N GLY A 167 -5.41 -17.42 3.19
CA GLY A 167 -4.78 -17.31 4.51
C GLY A 167 -3.26 -17.27 4.43
N LYS A 168 -2.68 -16.63 3.42
CA LYS A 168 -1.23 -16.63 3.15
C LYS A 168 -0.64 -15.22 3.07
N ALA A 169 0.57 -15.08 3.60
CA ALA A 169 1.40 -13.91 3.33
C ALA A 169 2.08 -14.09 1.96
N LEU A 170 1.95 -13.08 1.10
CA LEU A 170 2.51 -13.05 -0.24
C LEU A 170 3.37 -11.80 -0.43
N LEU A 171 4.20 -11.79 -1.45
CA LEU A 171 5.05 -10.66 -1.83
C LEU A 171 4.73 -10.17 -3.23
N VAL A 172 4.54 -8.86 -3.37
CA VAL A 172 4.49 -8.17 -4.67
C VAL A 172 5.90 -7.66 -4.96
N VAL A 173 6.45 -8.01 -6.13
CA VAL A 173 7.81 -7.63 -6.57
C VAL A 173 7.82 -6.95 -7.93
N ASP A 174 6.66 -6.75 -8.52
CA ASP A 174 6.50 -6.20 -9.87
C ASP A 174 5.18 -5.43 -9.98
N GLY A 175 5.08 -4.55 -10.94
CA GLY A 175 3.89 -3.75 -11.23
C GLY A 175 3.92 -2.36 -10.61
N ASP A 176 2.75 -1.81 -10.36
CA ASP A 176 2.57 -0.44 -9.84
C ASP A 176 2.87 -0.36 -8.33
N PRO A 177 3.87 0.42 -7.91
CA PRO A 177 4.19 0.56 -6.49
C PRO A 177 3.05 1.21 -5.68
N GLY A 178 2.24 2.08 -6.29
CA GLY A 178 1.08 2.68 -5.63
C GLY A 178 0.03 1.64 -5.27
N GLU A 179 -0.29 0.73 -6.19
CA GLU A 179 -1.22 -0.37 -5.94
C GLU A 179 -0.69 -1.34 -4.90
N ALA A 180 0.59 -1.69 -4.99
CA ALA A 180 1.22 -2.62 -4.06
C ALA A 180 1.27 -2.06 -2.62
N VAL A 181 1.71 -0.80 -2.45
CA VAL A 181 1.77 -0.15 -1.13
C VAL A 181 0.38 0.08 -0.55
N GLN A 182 -0.57 0.55 -1.37
CA GLN A 182 -1.95 0.73 -0.92
C GLN A 182 -2.54 -0.61 -0.45
N THR A 183 -2.35 -1.69 -1.21
CA THR A 183 -2.79 -3.04 -0.82
C THR A 183 -2.16 -3.46 0.51
N SER A 184 -0.84 -3.24 0.68
CA SER A 184 -0.12 -3.53 1.91
C SER A 184 -0.57 -2.69 3.12
N ALA A 185 -1.18 -1.53 2.89
CA ALA A 185 -1.71 -0.63 3.93
C ALA A 185 -3.24 -0.77 4.11
N THR A 186 -3.87 -1.76 3.51
CA THR A 186 -5.31 -2.01 3.58
C THR A 186 -5.69 -2.67 4.90
N VAL A 187 -5.73 -1.89 5.97
CA VAL A 187 -6.11 -2.36 7.32
C VAL A 187 -7.57 -2.82 7.32
N PRO A 188 -7.86 -4.09 7.67
CA PRO A 188 -9.22 -4.62 7.68
C PRO A 188 -10.18 -3.78 8.53
N GLY A 189 -11.38 -3.50 7.99
CA GLY A 189 -12.40 -2.67 8.64
C GLY A 189 -12.15 -1.16 8.56
N VAL A 190 -10.97 -0.71 8.11
CA VAL A 190 -10.63 0.71 7.94
C VAL A 190 -10.53 1.06 6.46
N VAL A 191 -9.70 0.35 5.71
CA VAL A 191 -9.52 0.54 4.27
C VAL A 191 -10.23 -0.59 3.52
N ILE A 192 -10.91 -0.25 2.42
CA ILE A 192 -11.63 -1.25 1.60
C ILE A 192 -10.63 -2.26 1.03
N PRO A 193 -10.88 -3.58 1.18
CA PRO A 193 -10.03 -4.62 0.65
C PRO A 193 -9.76 -4.47 -0.85
N VAL A 194 -8.62 -4.96 -1.28
CA VAL A 194 -8.24 -5.00 -2.69
C VAL A 194 -8.61 -6.35 -3.30
N HIS A 195 -9.29 -6.31 -4.43
CA HIS A 195 -9.66 -7.50 -5.18
C HIS A 195 -8.82 -7.61 -6.46
N SER A 196 -8.24 -8.77 -6.69
CA SER A 196 -7.51 -9.10 -7.92
C SER A 196 -7.61 -10.61 -8.19
N ASN A 197 -7.93 -10.99 -9.43
CA ASN A 197 -7.97 -12.39 -9.86
C ASN A 197 -8.72 -13.31 -8.89
N GLU A 198 -9.95 -12.95 -8.51
CA GLU A 198 -10.82 -13.69 -7.58
C GLU A 198 -10.27 -13.82 -6.14
N ARG A 199 -9.20 -13.12 -5.81
CA ARG A 199 -8.61 -13.07 -4.48
C ARG A 199 -8.89 -11.74 -3.80
N THR A 200 -8.88 -11.76 -2.47
CA THR A 200 -9.04 -10.59 -1.63
C THR A 200 -7.77 -10.37 -0.82
N TYR A 201 -7.17 -9.20 -1.01
CA TYR A 201 -5.93 -8.80 -0.34
C TYR A 201 -6.18 -7.70 0.69
N VAL A 202 -5.45 -7.81 1.78
CA VAL A 202 -5.42 -6.83 2.87
C VAL A 202 -3.99 -6.57 3.34
N ASP A 203 -3.85 -5.70 4.35
CA ASP A 203 -2.57 -5.32 4.95
C ASP A 203 -1.67 -6.54 5.23
N GLY A 204 -0.43 -6.46 4.76
CA GLY A 204 0.56 -7.50 4.98
C GLY A 204 0.84 -7.76 6.46
N GLY A 205 0.62 -6.77 7.32
CA GLY A 205 0.81 -6.85 8.77
C GLY A 205 -0.13 -7.82 9.48
N VAL A 206 -1.21 -8.25 8.83
CA VAL A 206 -2.10 -9.31 9.37
C VAL A 206 -1.34 -10.61 9.60
N LEU A 207 -0.44 -10.98 8.70
CA LEU A 207 0.36 -12.22 8.81
C LEU A 207 1.87 -11.98 8.90
N THR A 208 2.38 -10.84 8.40
CA THR A 208 3.82 -10.57 8.34
C THR A 208 4.11 -9.11 8.66
N THR A 209 4.21 -8.79 9.95
CA THR A 209 4.46 -7.40 10.39
C THR A 209 5.85 -6.91 9.98
N VAL A 210 6.88 -7.75 10.06
CA VAL A 210 8.25 -7.43 9.64
C VAL A 210 8.71 -8.48 8.62
N PRO A 211 8.98 -8.08 7.35
CA PRO A 211 9.16 -9.02 6.26
C PRO A 211 10.60 -9.56 6.13
N VAL A 212 11.23 -9.97 7.22
CA VAL A 212 12.63 -10.46 7.24
C VAL A 212 12.89 -11.70 6.38
N ARG A 213 11.85 -12.45 6.04
CA ARG A 213 11.98 -13.65 5.18
C ARG A 213 12.15 -13.30 3.70
N PHE A 214 11.90 -12.03 3.34
CA PHE A 214 11.83 -11.56 1.95
C PHE A 214 13.01 -10.66 1.56
N VAL A 215 14.01 -10.54 2.43
CA VAL A 215 15.25 -9.78 2.19
C VAL A 215 16.48 -10.63 2.38
#